data_9cc90fbc8255f8d4045119e3be2671e9
#
_entry.id   9cc90fbc8255f8d4045119e3be2671e9
#
_cell.length_a   1.000
_cell.length_b   1.000
_cell.length_c   1.000
_cell.angle_alpha   90.00
_cell.angle_beta   90.00
_cell.angle_gamma   90.00
#
_symmetry.space_group_name_H-M   'P 1'
#
loop_
_entity.id
_entity.type
_entity.pdbx_description
1 polymer ?
#
loop_
_entity_poly.entity_id
_entity_poly.type
_entity_poly.pdbx_seq_one_letter_code
_entity_poly.pdbx_strand_id
1 'polypeptide(L)'
;SHLSRVPLKKIKDRDLSDADWLALTRAAEALSALTLDFIDAGGMTVRNIQTLSLSRKYQVIFVDYLQLITAPGKQPRYGQVTQISQELHTLGRAHGVAVIALAQLKRPDKDKGKPVPPSMSDFRESGQIEQDADSALIIYPSDPNDYRSDRILYVAKNKEGTRDRYPLEFDGAVQTLRERSKSYSETQGDIRRAAK
;
A
#
# COMPACT_ATOMS: atom_id res chain seq x y z
N SER A 1 11.32 12.45 1.44
CA SER A 1 11.66 12.55 2.88
C SER A 1 12.23 11.23 3.44
N HIS A 2 11.66 10.07 3.08
CA HIS A 2 12.09 8.77 3.62
C HIS A 2 13.61 8.53 3.48
N LEU A 3 14.15 8.61 2.28
CA LEU A 3 15.58 8.36 2.02
C LEU A 3 16.48 9.47 2.56
N SER A 4 16.08 10.73 2.38
CA SER A 4 16.90 11.88 2.80
C SER A 4 16.85 12.18 4.30
N ARG A 5 15.88 11.61 5.03
CA ARG A 5 15.55 11.94 6.44
C ARG A 5 15.17 13.40 6.67
N VAL A 6 14.96 14.17 5.60
CA VAL A 6 14.41 15.52 5.71
C VAL A 6 12.92 15.44 5.97
N PRO A 7 12.38 16.10 7.00
CA PRO A 7 10.95 16.08 7.29
C PRO A 7 10.10 16.50 6.10
N LEU A 8 9.03 15.76 5.82
CA LEU A 8 8.15 16.03 4.68
C LEU A 8 7.56 17.44 4.75
N LYS A 9 7.28 17.94 5.94
CA LYS A 9 6.79 19.31 6.15
C LYS A 9 7.79 20.35 5.63
N LYS A 10 9.07 20.24 5.97
CA LYS A 10 10.11 21.15 5.46
C LYS A 10 10.18 21.15 3.92
N ILE A 11 10.06 19.97 3.32
CA ILE A 11 10.07 19.83 1.84
C ILE A 11 8.86 20.55 1.23
N LYS A 12 7.67 20.35 1.80
CA LYS A 12 6.43 20.98 1.32
C LYS A 12 6.43 22.50 1.50
N ASP A 13 6.90 22.96 2.66
CA ASP A 13 6.94 24.37 3.01
C ASP A 13 8.13 25.09 2.35
N ARG A 14 9.04 24.34 1.68
CA ARG A 14 10.28 24.84 1.07
C ARG A 14 11.23 25.51 2.08
N ASP A 15 11.13 25.13 3.34
CA ASP A 15 11.97 25.61 4.44
C ASP A 15 13.16 24.65 4.64
N LEU A 16 14.13 24.75 3.72
CA LEU A 16 15.26 23.84 3.63
C LEU A 16 16.58 24.57 3.89
N SER A 17 17.36 24.03 4.81
CA SER A 17 18.75 24.43 5.02
C SER A 17 19.67 23.81 3.96
N ASP A 18 20.92 24.31 3.87
CA ASP A 18 21.94 23.75 2.96
C ASP A 18 22.19 22.26 3.24
N ALA A 19 22.16 21.86 4.53
CA ALA A 19 22.27 20.46 4.92
C ALA A 19 21.09 19.62 4.43
N ASP A 20 19.86 20.15 4.50
CA ASP A 20 18.66 19.49 3.97
C ASP A 20 18.77 19.32 2.45
N TRP A 21 19.24 20.36 1.73
CA TRP A 21 19.46 20.30 0.28
C TRP A 21 20.48 19.23 -0.09
N LEU A 22 21.61 19.16 0.63
CA LEU A 22 22.62 18.13 0.38
C LEU A 22 22.05 16.72 0.60
N ALA A 23 21.25 16.53 1.67
CA ALA A 23 20.61 15.25 1.96
C ALA A 23 19.59 14.85 0.88
N LEU A 24 18.82 15.81 0.36
CA LEU A 24 17.86 15.58 -0.75
C LEU A 24 18.59 15.23 -2.04
N THR A 25 19.70 15.91 -2.36
CA THR A 25 20.51 15.63 -3.56
C THR A 25 21.05 14.21 -3.54
N ARG A 26 21.64 13.79 -2.41
CA ARG A 26 22.13 12.40 -2.24
C ARG A 26 21.00 11.37 -2.38
N ALA A 27 19.83 11.66 -1.81
CA ALA A 27 18.67 10.78 -1.96
C ALA A 27 18.18 10.71 -3.42
N ALA A 28 18.21 11.81 -4.15
CA ALA A 28 17.86 11.86 -5.58
C ALA A 28 18.86 11.06 -6.44
N GLU A 29 20.15 11.18 -6.17
CA GLU A 29 21.21 10.39 -6.83
C GLU A 29 20.98 8.87 -6.59
N ALA A 30 20.68 8.47 -5.34
CA ALA A 30 20.39 7.09 -5.02
C ALA A 30 19.15 6.55 -5.75
N LEU A 31 18.09 7.37 -5.87
CA LEU A 31 16.90 7.00 -6.64
C LEU A 31 17.17 6.91 -8.12
N SER A 32 17.96 7.83 -8.69
CA SER A 32 18.29 7.84 -10.10
C SER A 32 19.14 6.64 -10.54
N ALA A 33 19.82 6.00 -9.60
CA ALA A 33 20.57 4.76 -9.86
C ALA A 33 19.68 3.50 -9.93
N LEU A 34 18.40 3.60 -9.53
CA LEU A 34 17.47 2.49 -9.61
C LEU A 34 16.83 2.40 -11.00
N THR A 35 16.60 1.16 -11.45
CA THR A 35 15.79 0.90 -12.66
C THR A 35 14.31 1.02 -12.29
N LEU A 36 13.82 2.26 -12.15
CA LEU A 36 12.48 2.57 -11.70
C LEU A 36 11.85 3.62 -12.62
N ASP A 37 10.74 3.29 -13.25
CA ASP A 37 9.95 4.19 -14.05
C ASP A 37 8.71 4.67 -13.27
N PHE A 38 8.46 5.97 -13.25
CA PHE A 38 7.23 6.57 -12.76
C PHE A 38 6.33 6.91 -13.95
N ILE A 39 5.12 6.36 -13.95
CA ILE A 39 4.20 6.49 -15.08
C ILE A 39 2.89 7.07 -14.57
N ASP A 40 2.46 8.18 -15.17
CA ASP A 40 1.11 8.68 -14.96
C ASP A 40 0.12 7.76 -15.68
N ALA A 41 -0.63 6.98 -14.90
CA ALA A 41 -1.59 6.00 -15.39
C ALA A 41 -3.02 6.55 -15.47
N GLY A 42 -3.22 7.87 -15.43
CA GLY A 42 -4.54 8.50 -15.54
C GLY A 42 -5.28 8.03 -16.78
N GLY A 43 -6.42 7.35 -16.60
CA GLY A 43 -7.23 6.79 -17.69
C GLY A 43 -6.68 5.51 -18.34
N MET A 44 -5.57 4.95 -17.88
CA MET A 44 -5.08 3.67 -18.39
C MET A 44 -6.00 2.50 -18.01
N THR A 45 -6.11 1.54 -18.94
CA THR A 45 -6.70 0.22 -18.70
C THR A 45 -5.60 -0.77 -18.30
N VAL A 46 -5.97 -1.91 -17.72
CA VAL A 46 -5.00 -2.99 -17.43
C VAL A 46 -4.30 -3.45 -18.70
N ARG A 47 -4.96 -3.43 -19.84
CA ARG A 47 -4.34 -3.76 -21.14
C ARG A 47 -3.23 -2.80 -21.53
N ASN A 48 -3.38 -1.50 -21.27
CA ASN A 48 -2.30 -0.54 -21.49
C ASN A 48 -1.12 -0.81 -20.58
N ILE A 49 -1.37 -1.10 -19.30
CA ILE A 49 -0.35 -1.48 -18.31
C ILE A 49 0.38 -2.75 -18.76
N GLN A 50 -0.34 -3.76 -19.23
CA GLN A 50 0.23 -5.00 -19.76
C GLN A 50 1.16 -4.73 -20.95
N THR A 51 0.68 -3.98 -21.95
CA THR A 51 1.48 -3.65 -23.14
C THR A 51 2.78 -2.95 -22.77
N LEU A 52 2.70 -1.98 -21.85
CA LEU A 52 3.86 -1.24 -21.37
C LEU A 52 4.82 -2.13 -20.59
N SER A 53 4.28 -2.98 -19.70
CA SER A 53 5.06 -3.92 -18.91
C SER A 53 5.87 -4.88 -19.77
N LEU A 54 5.25 -5.45 -20.78
CA LEU A 54 5.90 -6.37 -21.69
C LEU A 54 6.96 -5.70 -22.56
N SER A 55 6.68 -4.49 -23.06
CA SER A 55 7.63 -3.72 -23.90
C SER A 55 8.87 -3.30 -23.11
N ARG A 56 8.71 -2.96 -21.83
CA ARG A 56 9.79 -2.53 -20.93
C ARG A 56 10.39 -3.69 -20.11
N LYS A 57 9.79 -4.88 -20.17
CA LYS A 57 10.21 -6.10 -19.42
C LYS A 57 10.25 -5.88 -17.90
N TYR A 58 9.25 -5.20 -17.36
CA TYR A 58 9.16 -4.99 -15.92
C TYR A 58 8.96 -6.33 -15.19
N GLN A 59 9.65 -6.49 -14.07
CA GLN A 59 9.52 -7.63 -13.17
C GLN A 59 8.50 -7.36 -12.06
N VAL A 60 8.35 -6.09 -11.69
CA VAL A 60 7.42 -5.66 -10.63
C VAL A 60 6.65 -4.43 -11.11
N ILE A 61 5.36 -4.40 -10.83
CA ILE A 61 4.48 -3.26 -11.09
C ILE A 61 3.82 -2.85 -9.78
N PHE A 62 3.95 -1.59 -9.41
CA PHE A 62 3.19 -0.96 -8.33
C PHE A 62 2.05 -0.15 -8.93
N VAL A 63 0.83 -0.38 -8.44
CA VAL A 63 -0.37 0.37 -8.83
C VAL A 63 -0.85 1.18 -7.64
N ASP A 64 -0.73 2.51 -7.70
CA ASP A 64 -1.20 3.42 -6.65
C ASP A 64 -2.28 4.36 -7.22
N TYR A 65 -3.52 4.03 -7.05
CA TYR A 65 -4.14 2.86 -6.48
C TYR A 65 -5.14 2.22 -7.46
N LEU A 66 -5.56 1.00 -7.19
CA LEU A 66 -6.34 0.14 -8.10
C LEU A 66 -7.59 0.83 -8.64
N GLN A 67 -8.27 1.61 -7.82
CA GLN A 67 -9.50 2.30 -8.20
C GLN A 67 -9.30 3.47 -9.20
N LEU A 68 -8.06 3.85 -9.54
CA LEU A 68 -7.78 4.84 -10.60
C LEU A 68 -7.68 4.21 -12.00
N ILE A 69 -7.53 2.90 -12.08
CA ILE A 69 -7.50 2.20 -13.35
C ILE A 69 -8.89 2.28 -14.00
N THR A 70 -8.92 2.44 -15.31
CA THR A 70 -10.15 2.46 -16.11
C THR A 70 -10.50 1.06 -16.58
N ALA A 71 -11.74 0.62 -16.34
CA ALA A 71 -12.27 -0.58 -16.96
C ALA A 71 -13.10 -0.19 -18.20
N PRO A 72 -12.98 -0.89 -19.33
CA PRO A 72 -13.81 -0.64 -20.49
C PRO A 72 -15.27 -1.05 -20.23
N GLY A 73 -16.20 -0.31 -20.86
CA GLY A 73 -17.64 -0.59 -20.78
C GLY A 73 -18.39 0.25 -19.75
N LYS A 74 -19.72 0.10 -19.74
CA LYS A 74 -20.65 0.84 -18.86
C LYS A 74 -21.06 0.00 -17.64
N GLN A 75 -20.10 -0.58 -16.94
CA GLN A 75 -20.40 -1.37 -15.74
C GLN A 75 -20.52 -0.49 -14.48
N PRO A 76 -21.33 -0.90 -13.49
CA PRO A 76 -21.29 -0.31 -12.15
C PRO A 76 -19.88 -0.39 -11.57
N ARG A 77 -19.54 0.50 -10.66
CA ARG A 77 -18.19 0.59 -10.05
C ARG A 77 -17.69 -0.75 -9.50
N TYR A 78 -18.54 -1.49 -8.83
CA TYR A 78 -18.23 -2.84 -8.36
C TYR A 78 -17.72 -3.76 -9.48
N GLY A 79 -18.43 -3.80 -10.63
CA GLY A 79 -18.03 -4.61 -11.78
C GLY A 79 -16.69 -4.17 -12.38
N GLN A 80 -16.44 -2.85 -12.43
CA GLN A 80 -15.16 -2.32 -12.92
C GLN A 80 -13.99 -2.79 -12.05
N VAL A 81 -14.11 -2.69 -10.73
CA VAL A 81 -13.06 -3.12 -9.79
C VAL A 81 -12.85 -4.64 -9.86
N THR A 82 -13.92 -5.41 -9.99
CA THR A 82 -13.87 -6.85 -10.21
C THR A 82 -13.07 -7.20 -11.46
N GLN A 83 -13.39 -6.57 -12.59
CA GLN A 83 -12.68 -6.80 -13.86
C GLN A 83 -11.20 -6.43 -13.76
N ILE A 84 -10.88 -5.26 -13.19
CA ILE A 84 -9.50 -4.79 -13.00
C ILE A 84 -8.71 -5.78 -12.17
N SER A 85 -9.27 -6.28 -11.06
CA SER A 85 -8.63 -7.26 -10.19
C SER A 85 -8.28 -8.54 -10.95
N GLN A 86 -9.23 -9.10 -11.68
CA GLN A 86 -9.05 -10.32 -12.47
C GLN A 86 -8.00 -10.13 -13.58
N GLU A 87 -8.04 -9.00 -14.28
CA GLU A 87 -7.08 -8.69 -15.35
C GLU A 87 -5.66 -8.52 -14.80
N LEU A 88 -5.48 -7.85 -13.65
CA LEU A 88 -4.17 -7.71 -13.00
C LEU A 88 -3.63 -9.05 -12.49
N HIS A 89 -4.49 -9.89 -11.90
CA HIS A 89 -4.10 -11.24 -11.51
C HIS A 89 -3.65 -12.07 -12.72
N THR A 90 -4.41 -12.01 -13.81
CA THR A 90 -4.08 -12.70 -15.06
C THR A 90 -2.75 -12.21 -15.64
N LEU A 91 -2.52 -10.89 -15.64
CA LEU A 91 -1.27 -10.28 -16.08
C LEU A 91 -0.08 -10.83 -15.29
N GLY A 92 -0.18 -10.83 -13.96
CA GLY A 92 0.89 -11.34 -13.09
C GLY A 92 1.23 -12.79 -13.38
N ARG A 93 0.22 -13.66 -13.47
CA ARG A 93 0.41 -15.09 -13.70
C ARG A 93 0.87 -15.45 -15.12
N ALA A 94 0.29 -14.81 -16.13
CA ALA A 94 0.60 -15.14 -17.53
C ALA A 94 2.02 -14.69 -17.94
N HIS A 95 2.52 -13.64 -17.31
CA HIS A 95 3.80 -13.03 -17.73
C HIS A 95 4.89 -13.07 -16.66
N GLY A 96 4.64 -13.69 -15.50
CA GLY A 96 5.63 -13.79 -14.42
C GLY A 96 5.99 -12.43 -13.82
N VAL A 97 5.07 -11.47 -13.83
CA VAL A 97 5.26 -10.11 -13.29
C VAL A 97 4.62 -10.04 -11.90
N ALA A 98 5.37 -9.58 -10.90
CA ALA A 98 4.82 -9.32 -9.59
C ALA A 98 3.97 -8.03 -9.62
N VAL A 99 2.68 -8.13 -9.29
CA VAL A 99 1.77 -6.97 -9.24
C VAL A 99 1.47 -6.64 -7.79
N ILE A 100 1.83 -5.44 -7.35
CA ILE A 100 1.55 -4.89 -6.03
C ILE A 100 0.55 -3.75 -6.21
N ALA A 101 -0.72 -4.03 -5.92
CA ALA A 101 -1.79 -3.05 -6.06
C ALA A 101 -2.21 -2.50 -4.69
N LEU A 102 -2.15 -1.18 -4.54
CA LEU A 102 -2.76 -0.50 -3.41
C LEU A 102 -4.26 -0.40 -3.63
N ALA A 103 -5.04 -0.60 -2.60
CA ALA A 103 -6.49 -0.50 -2.66
C ALA A 103 -7.02 0.29 -1.45
N GLN A 104 -8.01 1.12 -1.70
CA GLN A 104 -8.64 1.89 -0.64
C GLN A 104 -9.65 1.02 0.12
N LEU A 105 -9.55 1.01 1.44
CA LEU A 105 -10.53 0.38 2.31
C LEU A 105 -11.80 1.24 2.47
N LYS A 106 -12.91 0.61 2.85
CA LYS A 106 -14.11 1.31 3.31
C LYS A 106 -13.77 2.15 4.54
N ARG A 107 -14.38 3.31 4.62
CA ARG A 107 -14.31 4.08 5.87
C ARG A 107 -15.09 3.34 6.95
N PRO A 108 -14.54 3.25 8.18
CA PRO A 108 -15.31 2.70 9.31
C PRO A 108 -16.63 3.45 9.47
N ASP A 109 -17.71 2.71 9.70
CA ASP A 109 -19.01 3.29 10.06
C ASP A 109 -18.89 3.97 11.43
N LYS A 110 -19.05 5.28 11.46
CA LYS A 110 -18.97 6.06 12.70
C LYS A 110 -20.08 5.72 13.70
N ASP A 111 -21.17 5.12 13.22
CA ASP A 111 -22.37 4.82 14.02
C ASP A 111 -22.34 3.44 14.68
N LYS A 112 -21.33 2.61 14.46
CA LYS A 112 -21.25 1.22 14.95
C LYS A 112 -20.45 1.03 16.24
N GLY A 113 -20.34 2.04 17.11
CA GLY A 113 -19.67 1.89 18.40
C GLY A 113 -18.16 1.87 18.32
N LYS A 114 -17.47 0.98 19.08
CA LYS A 114 -16.01 0.95 19.11
C LYS A 114 -15.41 0.64 17.73
N PRO A 115 -14.32 1.35 17.31
CA PRO A 115 -13.64 1.05 16.08
C PRO A 115 -13.16 -0.41 16.05
N VAL A 116 -13.55 -1.15 15.01
CA VAL A 116 -13.11 -2.52 14.78
C VAL A 116 -11.91 -2.50 13.83
N PRO A 117 -10.85 -3.28 14.08
CA PRO A 117 -9.75 -3.41 13.16
C PRO A 117 -10.21 -3.83 11.76
N PRO A 118 -9.65 -3.25 10.70
CA PRO A 118 -10.05 -3.57 9.33
C PRO A 118 -9.74 -5.02 8.97
N SER A 119 -10.56 -5.56 8.07
CA SER A 119 -10.51 -6.94 7.61
C SER A 119 -10.57 -7.02 6.09
N MET A 120 -10.51 -8.23 5.52
CA MET A 120 -10.66 -8.45 4.09
C MET A 120 -11.99 -7.94 3.53
N SER A 121 -13.07 -8.00 4.32
CA SER A 121 -14.40 -7.49 3.90
C SER A 121 -14.46 -5.97 3.73
N ASP A 122 -13.44 -5.25 4.20
CA ASP A 122 -13.36 -3.79 4.10
C ASP A 122 -12.70 -3.31 2.79
N PHE A 123 -12.18 -4.23 1.97
CA PHE A 123 -11.80 -3.87 0.61
C PHE A 123 -13.03 -3.40 -0.16
N ARG A 124 -13.02 -2.10 -0.46
CA ARG A 124 -14.17 -1.43 -1.06
C ARG A 124 -14.42 -1.97 -2.46
N GLU A 125 -15.70 -2.21 -2.76
CA GLU A 125 -16.22 -2.44 -4.10
C GLU A 125 -15.94 -3.81 -4.73
N SER A 126 -15.22 -4.76 -4.08
CA SER A 126 -15.12 -6.10 -4.67
C SER A 126 -14.66 -7.18 -3.70
N GLY A 127 -15.50 -8.20 -3.47
CA GLY A 127 -15.07 -9.49 -2.91
C GLY A 127 -14.09 -10.24 -3.82
N GLN A 128 -13.99 -9.81 -5.08
CA GLN A 128 -13.07 -10.39 -6.06
C GLN A 128 -11.60 -10.12 -5.71
N ILE A 129 -11.27 -8.92 -5.18
CA ILE A 129 -9.92 -8.62 -4.71
C ILE A 129 -9.46 -9.67 -3.70
N GLU A 130 -10.38 -10.08 -2.78
CA GLU A 130 -10.06 -11.12 -1.81
C GLU A 130 -9.73 -12.46 -2.48
N GLN A 131 -10.43 -12.82 -3.54
CA GLN A 131 -10.22 -14.08 -4.26
C GLN A 131 -8.93 -14.08 -5.07
N ASP A 132 -8.68 -13.02 -5.83
CA ASP A 132 -7.59 -12.90 -6.79
C ASP A 132 -6.23 -12.71 -6.11
N ALA A 133 -6.15 -11.93 -5.04
CA ALA A 133 -4.88 -11.65 -4.37
C ALA A 133 -4.25 -12.94 -3.82
N ASP A 134 -2.96 -13.14 -4.06
CA ASP A 134 -2.18 -14.22 -3.44
C ASP A 134 -1.83 -13.85 -1.99
N SER A 135 -1.54 -12.58 -1.75
CA SER A 135 -1.34 -12.02 -0.42
C SER A 135 -2.10 -10.70 -0.29
N ALA A 136 -2.64 -10.42 0.91
CA ALA A 136 -3.28 -9.17 1.23
C ALA A 136 -2.74 -8.62 2.55
N LEU A 137 -2.22 -7.40 2.49
CA LEU A 137 -1.63 -6.68 3.61
C LEU A 137 -2.51 -5.48 3.93
N ILE A 138 -2.88 -5.32 5.20
CA ILE A 138 -3.67 -4.19 5.68
C ILE A 138 -2.84 -3.43 6.70
N ILE A 139 -2.65 -2.13 6.48
CA ILE A 139 -1.96 -1.24 7.42
C ILE A 139 -2.98 -0.30 8.04
N TYR A 140 -3.03 -0.26 9.36
CA TYR A 140 -3.98 0.58 10.09
C TYR A 140 -3.37 1.15 11.38
N PRO A 141 -3.88 2.28 11.92
CA PRO A 141 -3.40 2.85 13.19
C PRO A 141 -3.61 1.88 14.34
N SER A 142 -2.65 1.79 15.26
CA SER A 142 -2.78 1.00 16.50
C SER A 142 -3.83 1.59 17.44
N ASP A 143 -3.99 2.93 17.45
CA ASP A 143 -5.12 3.65 18.05
C ASP A 143 -5.93 4.33 16.95
N PRO A 144 -7.18 3.92 16.72
CA PRO A 144 -8.05 4.52 15.70
C PRO A 144 -8.37 5.99 15.93
N ASN A 145 -8.22 6.49 17.16
CA ASN A 145 -8.49 7.88 17.54
C ASN A 145 -7.27 8.78 17.41
N ASP A 146 -6.08 8.20 17.29
CA ASP A 146 -4.82 8.92 17.11
C ASP A 146 -4.15 8.53 15.79
N TYR A 147 -4.26 9.42 14.79
CA TYR A 147 -3.61 9.21 13.49
C TYR A 147 -2.07 9.22 13.55
N ARG A 148 -1.47 9.70 14.66
CA ARG A 148 -0.02 9.70 14.89
C ARG A 148 0.46 8.41 15.54
N SER A 149 -0.46 7.57 16.04
CA SER A 149 -0.12 6.32 16.67
C SER A 149 0.68 5.43 15.72
N ASP A 150 1.40 4.47 16.27
CA ASP A 150 2.05 3.40 15.55
C ASP A 150 1.08 2.68 14.62
N ARG A 151 1.57 1.82 13.76
CA ARG A 151 0.74 1.06 12.81
C ARG A 151 0.76 -0.43 13.16
N ILE A 152 -0.28 -1.10 12.73
CA ILE A 152 -0.33 -2.55 12.68
C ILE A 152 -0.30 -2.96 11.21
N LEU A 153 0.65 -3.81 10.85
CA LEU A 153 0.63 -4.53 9.58
C LEU A 153 -0.09 -5.86 9.82
N TYR A 154 -1.25 -6.02 9.22
CA TYR A 154 -2.01 -7.26 9.28
C TYR A 154 -1.87 -8.02 7.95
N VAL A 155 -1.29 -9.21 7.99
CA VAL A 155 -1.28 -10.16 6.88
C VAL A 155 -2.64 -10.85 6.85
N ALA A 156 -3.61 -10.23 6.17
CA ALA A 156 -5.00 -10.69 6.15
C ALA A 156 -5.19 -11.94 5.28
N LYS A 157 -4.39 -12.07 4.22
CA LYS A 157 -4.32 -13.24 3.36
C LYS A 157 -2.87 -13.55 3.01
N ASN A 158 -2.51 -14.81 3.01
CA ASN A 158 -1.24 -15.31 2.47
C ASN A 158 -1.48 -16.76 2.03
N LYS A 159 -1.36 -17.06 0.74
CA LYS A 159 -1.58 -18.41 0.20
C LYS A 159 -0.48 -19.38 0.59
N GLU A 160 0.75 -18.89 0.74
CA GLU A 160 1.94 -19.73 0.93
C GLU A 160 2.60 -19.56 2.30
N GLY A 161 2.01 -18.79 3.22
CA GLY A 161 2.61 -18.51 4.51
C GLY A 161 1.60 -18.20 5.61
N THR A 162 2.13 -17.77 6.75
CA THR A 162 1.33 -17.44 7.92
C THR A 162 0.58 -16.14 7.77
N ARG A 163 -0.53 -16.02 8.53
CA ARG A 163 -1.30 -14.80 8.69
C ARG A 163 -1.10 -14.32 10.10
N ASP A 164 -0.57 -13.11 10.26
CA ASP A 164 -0.28 -12.55 11.58
C ASP A 164 -0.38 -11.02 11.57
N ARG A 165 -0.20 -10.40 12.72
CA ARG A 165 -0.16 -8.95 12.91
C ARG A 165 1.17 -8.53 13.47
N TYR A 166 1.78 -7.54 12.83
CA TYR A 166 3.10 -7.03 13.18
C TYR A 166 2.98 -5.57 13.57
N PRO A 167 3.39 -5.20 14.80
CA PRO A 167 3.45 -3.80 15.19
C PRO A 167 4.59 -3.09 14.48
N LEU A 168 4.26 -1.93 13.91
CA LEU A 168 5.21 -1.06 13.21
C LEU A 168 5.27 0.29 13.90
N GLU A 169 6.48 0.77 14.17
CA GLU A 169 6.73 2.15 14.56
C GLU A 169 6.51 3.08 13.36
N PHE A 170 5.77 4.15 13.56
CA PHE A 170 5.49 5.14 12.52
C PHE A 170 6.18 6.47 12.81
N ASP A 171 7.22 6.78 12.04
CA ASP A 171 7.82 8.11 12.01
C ASP A 171 7.11 8.99 10.98
N GLY A 172 6.12 9.75 11.46
CA GLY A 172 5.32 10.63 10.62
C GLY A 172 6.09 11.80 10.03
N ALA A 173 7.23 12.22 10.63
CA ALA A 173 8.01 13.33 10.12
C ALA A 173 8.65 13.00 8.76
N VAL A 174 9.15 11.78 8.61
CA VAL A 174 9.81 11.30 7.39
C VAL A 174 9.01 10.21 6.66
N GLN A 175 7.76 9.97 7.09
CA GLN A 175 6.83 9.01 6.48
C GLN A 175 7.42 7.60 6.38
N THR A 176 7.98 7.11 7.48
CA THR A 176 8.66 5.83 7.53
C THR A 176 7.94 4.88 8.49
N LEU A 177 7.80 3.65 8.06
CA LEU A 177 7.38 2.53 8.90
C LEU A 177 8.60 1.64 9.17
N ARG A 178 8.77 1.19 10.41
CA ARG A 178 9.84 0.29 10.82
C ARG A 178 9.27 -0.84 11.65
N GLU A 179 9.85 -2.00 11.53
CA GLU A 179 9.55 -3.08 12.45
C GLU A 179 9.93 -2.67 13.88
N ARG A 180 9.02 -2.90 14.81
CA ARG A 180 9.26 -2.62 16.22
C ARG A 180 10.10 -3.75 16.80
N SER A 181 11.32 -3.46 17.19
CA SER A 181 12.22 -4.44 17.84
C SER A 181 11.77 -4.70 19.28
N LYS A 182 10.67 -5.44 19.45
CA LYS A 182 10.20 -5.93 20.75
C LYS A 182 10.38 -7.42 20.85
N SER A 183 10.49 -7.93 22.07
CA SER A 183 10.47 -9.37 22.32
C SER A 183 9.12 -9.95 21.81
N TYR A 184 9.13 -11.20 21.38
CA TYR A 184 7.94 -11.89 20.87
C TYR A 184 6.76 -11.83 21.85
N SER A 185 7.00 -11.88 23.17
CA SER A 185 5.99 -11.79 24.21
C SER A 185 5.31 -10.42 24.30
N GLU A 186 6.06 -9.33 24.14
CA GLU A 186 5.53 -7.97 24.13
C GLU A 186 4.70 -7.71 22.87
N THR A 187 5.17 -8.18 21.72
CA THR A 187 4.46 -8.11 20.44
C THR A 187 3.10 -8.78 20.51
N GLN A 188 3.02 -9.98 21.09
CA GLN A 188 1.76 -10.70 21.30
C GLN A 188 0.79 -9.96 22.23
N GLY A 189 1.32 -9.29 23.27
CA GLY A 189 0.53 -8.46 24.18
C GLY A 189 -0.11 -7.25 23.48
N ASP A 190 0.67 -6.54 22.66
CA ASP A 190 0.22 -5.37 21.90
C ASP A 190 -0.83 -5.77 20.83
N ILE A 191 -0.61 -6.87 20.12
CA ILE A 191 -1.54 -7.40 19.12
C ILE A 191 -2.88 -7.78 19.76
N ARG A 192 -2.87 -8.43 20.91
CA ARG A 192 -4.10 -8.81 21.64
C ARG A 192 -4.87 -7.60 22.16
N ARG A 193 -4.18 -6.51 22.53
CA ARG A 193 -4.82 -5.24 22.93
C ARG A 193 -5.47 -4.54 21.75
N ALA A 194 -4.84 -4.55 20.59
CA ALA A 194 -5.37 -3.95 19.37
C ALA A 194 -6.51 -4.73 18.73
N ALA A 195 -6.70 -5.99 19.12
CA ALA A 195 -7.76 -6.87 18.61
C ALA A 195 -9.02 -6.93 19.52
N LYS A 196 -9.01 -6.25 20.69
CA LYS A 196 -10.15 -6.05 21.59
C LYS A 196 -10.79 -4.68 21.37
#